data_fce2daddca3c1670c9a3aade3ad22fe4
#
_entry.id   fce2daddca3c1670c9a3aade3ad22fe4
#
_cell.length_a   1.000
_cell.length_b   1.000
_cell.length_c   1.000
_cell.angle_alpha   90.00
_cell.angle_beta   90.00
_cell.angle_gamma   90.00
#
_symmetry.space_group_name_H-M   'P 1'
#
loop_
_entity.id
_entity.type
_entity.pdbx_description
1 polymer ?
#
loop_
_entity_poly.entity_id
_entity_poly.type
_entity_poly.pdbx_seq_one_letter_code
_entity_poly.pdbx_strand_id
1 'polypeptide(L)'
;PGLAATTVLFDNVSLYIENFSGIPYTEEENNTLMRFGKVFQQTYTRFLDLQKAETQAREANIETSLERVRSKAMAMHSPNDLSETVNVFFKELKTLGIIPIRCGVGQIDEATRTTSLTTTTSSQQGESFRVIGKVKQTGHPVLDGIFDHWKLQKEYHPVLHGEDIKAYYNVMN
;
A
#
# COMPACT_ATOMS: atom_id res chain seq x y z
N PRO A 1 -24.22 -49.45 -0.89
CA PRO A 1 -23.56 -48.25 -0.42
C PRO A 1 -24.61 -47.14 -0.30
N GLY A 2 -24.59 -46.42 0.81
CA GLY A 2 -25.43 -45.26 1.07
C GLY A 2 -24.58 -44.12 1.56
N LEU A 3 -25.11 -42.88 1.50
CA LEU A 3 -24.52 -41.71 2.11
C LEU A 3 -25.46 -41.21 3.19
N ALA A 4 -24.93 -40.98 4.39
CA ALA A 4 -25.61 -40.22 5.43
C ALA A 4 -24.73 -39.02 5.81
N ALA A 5 -25.35 -37.85 5.96
CA ALA A 5 -24.71 -36.60 6.30
C ALA A 5 -25.48 -35.85 7.38
N THR A 6 -24.75 -35.14 8.23
CA THR A 6 -25.33 -34.16 9.15
C THR A 6 -24.60 -32.85 8.94
N THR A 7 -25.34 -31.74 8.87
CA THR A 7 -24.82 -30.40 8.73
C THR A 7 -25.42 -29.49 9.79
N VAL A 8 -24.59 -28.76 10.50
CA VAL A 8 -25.01 -27.67 11.38
C VAL A 8 -24.66 -26.33 10.72
N LEU A 9 -25.62 -25.41 10.75
CA LEU A 9 -25.53 -24.10 10.07
C LEU A 9 -25.53 -22.99 11.11
N PHE A 10 -24.61 -22.06 10.93
CA PHE A 10 -24.49 -20.83 11.70
C PHE A 10 -24.40 -19.64 10.74
N ASP A 11 -24.35 -18.43 11.23
CA ASP A 11 -24.39 -17.21 10.42
C ASP A 11 -23.34 -17.20 9.30
N ASN A 12 -22.09 -17.55 9.62
CA ASN A 12 -20.95 -17.48 8.68
C ASN A 12 -20.21 -18.82 8.53
N VAL A 13 -20.69 -19.88 9.21
CA VAL A 13 -20.01 -21.18 9.26
C VAL A 13 -21.02 -22.30 9.08
N SER A 14 -20.68 -23.27 8.25
CA SER A 14 -21.32 -24.58 8.24
C SER A 14 -20.29 -25.63 8.62
N LEU A 15 -20.71 -26.60 9.46
CA LEU A 15 -19.90 -27.76 9.81
C LEU A 15 -20.69 -29.00 9.44
N TYR A 16 -20.06 -29.93 8.73
CA TYR A 16 -20.72 -31.15 8.29
C TYR A 16 -19.84 -32.37 8.52
N ILE A 17 -20.50 -33.50 8.66
CA ILE A 17 -19.89 -34.83 8.71
C ILE A 17 -20.69 -35.78 7.79
N GLU A 18 -19.99 -36.71 7.17
CA GLU A 18 -20.57 -37.69 6.24
C GLU A 18 -20.04 -39.09 6.51
N ASN A 19 -20.83 -40.11 6.22
CA ASN A 19 -20.39 -41.50 6.13
C ASN A 19 -20.95 -42.19 4.90
N PHE A 20 -20.27 -43.19 4.42
CA PHE A 20 -20.68 -44.00 3.27
C PHE A 20 -21.38 -45.32 3.67
N SER A 21 -21.71 -45.52 4.94
CA SER A 21 -22.50 -46.63 5.40
C SER A 21 -24.00 -46.46 5.15
N GLY A 22 -24.45 -45.20 4.96
CA GLY A 22 -25.85 -44.84 4.86
C GLY A 22 -26.60 -44.89 6.19
N ILE A 23 -25.88 -45.04 7.31
CA ILE A 23 -26.48 -45.07 8.66
C ILE A 23 -26.51 -43.61 9.16
N PRO A 24 -27.70 -43.06 9.50
CA PRO A 24 -27.82 -41.74 10.08
C PRO A 24 -27.04 -41.60 11.39
N TYR A 25 -26.51 -40.41 11.65
CA TYR A 25 -25.87 -40.08 12.92
C TYR A 25 -26.89 -40.01 14.06
N THR A 26 -26.50 -40.44 15.23
CA THR A 26 -27.33 -40.41 16.44
C THR A 26 -27.55 -38.99 16.94
N GLU A 27 -28.52 -38.80 17.82
CA GLU A 27 -28.76 -37.49 18.46
C GLU A 27 -27.57 -37.00 19.27
N GLU A 28 -26.85 -37.90 19.94
CA GLU A 28 -25.64 -37.59 20.70
C GLU A 28 -24.50 -37.09 19.79
N GLU A 29 -24.28 -37.74 18.64
CA GLU A 29 -23.30 -37.34 17.64
C GLU A 29 -23.67 -35.97 17.03
N ASN A 30 -24.93 -35.75 16.71
CA ASN A 30 -25.43 -34.48 16.19
C ASN A 30 -25.28 -33.34 17.21
N ASN A 31 -25.57 -33.60 18.49
CA ASN A 31 -25.34 -32.63 19.57
C ASN A 31 -23.86 -32.32 19.75
N THR A 32 -23.01 -33.32 19.58
CA THR A 32 -21.56 -33.12 19.62
C THR A 32 -21.08 -32.21 18.46
N LEU A 33 -21.56 -32.50 17.23
CA LEU A 33 -21.27 -31.66 16.06
C LEU A 33 -21.73 -30.20 16.26
N MET A 34 -22.93 -30.02 16.84
CA MET A 34 -23.45 -28.68 17.18
C MET A 34 -22.52 -27.91 18.14
N ARG A 35 -21.93 -28.59 19.13
CA ARG A 35 -20.97 -27.97 20.08
C ARG A 35 -19.69 -27.55 19.37
N PHE A 36 -19.13 -28.37 18.49
CA PHE A 36 -18.01 -28.01 17.65
C PHE A 36 -18.34 -26.82 16.73
N GLY A 37 -19.50 -26.83 16.10
CA GLY A 37 -19.94 -25.74 15.25
C GLY A 37 -20.01 -24.39 15.96
N LYS A 38 -20.49 -24.36 17.22
CA LYS A 38 -20.48 -23.15 18.06
C LYS A 38 -19.06 -22.62 18.31
N VAL A 39 -18.10 -23.49 18.57
CA VAL A 39 -16.71 -23.10 18.78
C VAL A 39 -16.13 -22.51 17.49
N PHE A 40 -16.36 -23.17 16.33
CA PHE A 40 -15.92 -22.65 15.04
C PHE A 40 -16.57 -21.30 14.71
N GLN A 41 -17.87 -21.15 14.93
CA GLN A 41 -18.57 -19.87 14.75
C GLN A 41 -17.94 -18.76 15.57
N GLN A 42 -17.72 -18.97 16.86
CA GLN A 42 -17.13 -17.98 17.76
C GLN A 42 -15.71 -17.58 17.31
N THR A 43 -14.89 -18.58 16.97
CA THR A 43 -13.50 -18.36 16.54
C THR A 43 -13.45 -17.61 15.23
N TYR A 44 -14.29 -17.99 14.27
CA TYR A 44 -14.34 -17.37 12.96
C TYR A 44 -14.87 -15.92 13.02
N THR A 45 -15.91 -15.67 13.80
CA THR A 45 -16.41 -14.31 14.04
C THR A 45 -15.32 -13.42 14.63
N ARG A 46 -14.62 -13.91 15.66
CA ARG A 46 -13.49 -13.16 16.25
C ARG A 46 -12.37 -12.89 15.24
N PHE A 47 -12.06 -13.84 14.39
CA PHE A 47 -11.07 -13.66 13.31
C PHE A 47 -11.49 -12.55 12.34
N LEU A 48 -12.74 -12.55 11.89
CA LEU A 48 -13.27 -11.51 11.01
C LEU A 48 -13.26 -10.12 11.67
N ASP A 49 -13.65 -10.04 12.95
CA ASP A 49 -13.62 -8.80 13.71
C ASP A 49 -12.19 -8.24 13.83
N LEU A 50 -11.21 -9.11 14.08
CA LEU A 50 -9.80 -8.73 14.14
C LEU A 50 -9.31 -8.19 12.80
N GLN A 51 -9.57 -8.90 11.70
CA GLN A 51 -9.20 -8.43 10.35
C GLN A 51 -9.82 -7.05 10.03
N LYS A 52 -11.09 -6.88 10.40
CA LYS A 52 -11.78 -5.59 10.20
C LYS A 52 -11.13 -4.48 11.03
N ALA A 53 -10.82 -4.75 12.29
CA ALA A 53 -10.16 -3.78 13.17
C ALA A 53 -8.76 -3.41 12.66
N GLU A 54 -7.96 -4.37 12.19
CA GLU A 54 -6.64 -4.12 11.60
C GLU A 54 -6.73 -3.25 10.33
N THR A 55 -7.71 -3.55 9.45
CA THR A 55 -7.93 -2.77 8.24
C THR A 55 -8.33 -1.33 8.59
N GLN A 56 -9.24 -1.15 9.54
CA GLN A 56 -9.68 0.17 10.00
C GLN A 56 -8.54 0.97 10.66
N ALA A 57 -7.72 0.30 11.48
CA ALA A 57 -6.56 0.94 12.10
C ALA A 57 -5.53 1.39 11.05
N ARG A 58 -5.28 0.57 10.04
CA ARG A 58 -4.39 0.94 8.93
C ARG A 58 -4.91 2.14 8.15
N GLU A 59 -6.19 2.16 7.82
CA GLU A 59 -6.82 3.28 7.11
C GLU A 59 -6.77 4.57 7.93
N ALA A 60 -7.07 4.50 9.22
CA ALA A 60 -6.96 5.65 10.12
C ALA A 60 -5.53 6.21 10.21
N ASN A 61 -4.52 5.35 10.19
CA ASN A 61 -3.11 5.77 10.15
C ASN A 61 -2.76 6.47 8.83
N ILE A 62 -3.25 5.95 7.68
CA ILE A 62 -3.06 6.58 6.37
C ILE A 62 -3.71 7.97 6.37
N GLU A 63 -4.97 8.10 6.78
CA GLU A 63 -5.68 9.38 6.84
C GLU A 63 -4.97 10.40 7.77
N THR A 64 -4.46 9.93 8.91
CA THR A 64 -3.69 10.79 9.82
C THR A 64 -2.42 11.32 9.16
N SER A 65 -1.70 10.47 8.44
CA SER A 65 -0.48 10.85 7.71
C SER A 65 -0.79 11.82 6.55
N LEU A 66 -1.87 11.57 5.81
CA LEU A 66 -2.34 12.45 4.74
C LEU A 66 -2.71 13.83 5.29
N GLU A 67 -3.40 13.90 6.44
CA GLU A 67 -3.79 15.17 7.04
C GLU A 67 -2.59 16.00 7.50
N ARG A 68 -1.54 15.35 8.04
CA ARG A 68 -0.29 16.05 8.39
C ARG A 68 0.39 16.67 7.17
N VAL A 69 0.48 15.92 6.06
CA VAL A 69 1.04 16.42 4.81
C VAL A 69 0.16 17.55 4.24
N ARG A 70 -1.17 17.39 4.23
CA ARG A 70 -2.12 18.39 3.78
C ARG A 70 -2.00 19.68 4.57
N SER A 71 -2.00 19.60 5.90
CA SER A 71 -1.84 20.76 6.78
C SER A 71 -0.54 21.52 6.50
N LYS A 72 0.58 20.79 6.29
CA LYS A 72 1.85 21.41 5.96
C LYS A 72 1.83 22.05 4.57
N ALA A 73 1.21 21.38 3.59
CA ALA A 73 1.08 21.90 2.22
C ALA A 73 0.21 23.17 2.16
N MET A 74 -0.89 23.21 2.92
CA MET A 74 -1.76 24.40 2.98
C MET A 74 -1.11 25.60 3.68
N ALA A 75 -0.13 25.35 4.55
CA ALA A 75 0.65 26.39 5.24
C ALA A 75 1.81 26.93 4.41
N MET A 76 1.99 26.47 3.17
CA MET A 76 3.06 26.97 2.29
C MET A 76 2.74 28.39 1.81
N HIS A 77 3.70 29.30 2.01
CA HIS A 77 3.66 30.69 1.53
C HIS A 77 4.89 31.07 0.70
N SER A 78 5.91 30.21 0.67
CA SER A 78 7.16 30.45 -0.03
C SER A 78 7.71 29.18 -0.69
N PRO A 79 8.58 29.28 -1.71
CA PRO A 79 9.25 28.13 -2.30
C PRO A 79 10.08 27.29 -1.30
N ASN A 80 10.58 27.90 -0.21
CA ASN A 80 11.30 27.19 0.84
C ASN A 80 10.38 26.22 1.62
N ASP A 81 9.12 26.56 1.76
CA ASP A 81 8.13 25.75 2.49
C ASP A 81 7.84 24.42 1.76
N LEU A 82 8.00 24.40 0.42
CA LEU A 82 7.87 23.17 -0.37
C LEU A 82 8.87 22.11 0.12
N SER A 83 10.09 22.49 0.41
CA SER A 83 11.12 21.58 0.89
C SER A 83 10.78 20.98 2.26
N GLU A 84 10.18 21.76 3.15
CA GLU A 84 9.74 21.29 4.45
C GLU A 84 8.53 20.32 4.30
N THR A 85 7.61 20.64 3.38
CA THR A 85 6.46 19.78 3.07
C THR A 85 6.93 18.43 2.52
N VAL A 86 7.91 18.43 1.60
CA VAL A 86 8.51 17.19 1.09
C VAL A 86 9.18 16.38 2.20
N ASN A 87 9.81 17.04 3.16
CA ASN A 87 10.41 16.36 4.31
C ASN A 87 9.34 15.72 5.23
N VAL A 88 8.23 16.41 5.46
CA VAL A 88 7.07 15.82 6.18
C VAL A 88 6.54 14.61 5.42
N PHE A 89 6.29 14.74 4.12
CA PHE A 89 5.84 13.64 3.26
C PHE A 89 6.78 12.42 3.36
N PHE A 90 8.08 12.63 3.28
CA PHE A 90 9.08 11.56 3.43
C PHE A 90 8.99 10.84 4.77
N LYS A 91 8.80 11.60 5.87
CA LYS A 91 8.63 11.03 7.21
C LYS A 91 7.34 10.22 7.34
N GLU A 92 6.24 10.75 6.82
CA GLU A 92 4.95 10.05 6.89
C GLU A 92 4.96 8.76 6.07
N LEU A 93 5.60 8.72 4.89
CA LEU A 93 5.81 7.46 4.15
C LEU A 93 6.53 6.41 5.01
N LYS A 94 7.59 6.81 5.71
CA LYS A 94 8.32 5.89 6.62
C LYS A 94 7.43 5.40 7.77
N THR A 95 6.61 6.27 8.34
CA THR A 95 5.66 5.90 9.40
C THR A 95 4.65 4.87 8.92
N LEU A 96 4.25 4.92 7.66
CA LEU A 96 3.36 3.96 7.01
C LEU A 96 4.07 2.66 6.55
N GLY A 97 5.38 2.52 6.84
CA GLY A 97 6.18 1.36 6.45
C GLY A 97 6.65 1.38 5.00
N ILE A 98 6.44 2.49 4.27
CA ILE A 98 7.00 2.70 2.94
C ILE A 98 8.37 3.32 3.10
N ILE A 99 9.44 2.62 2.70
CA ILE A 99 10.83 3.04 2.92
C ILE A 99 11.45 3.47 1.59
N PRO A 100 11.21 4.71 1.12
CA PRO A 100 11.85 5.21 -0.09
C PRO A 100 13.29 5.62 0.19
N ILE A 101 14.17 5.40 -0.77
CA ILE A 101 15.52 6.01 -0.77
C ILE A 101 15.39 7.53 -0.99
N ARG A 102 14.46 7.92 -1.85
CA ARG A 102 14.19 9.32 -2.22
C ARG A 102 12.69 9.50 -2.49
N CYS A 103 12.15 10.62 -2.07
CA CYS A 103 10.86 11.11 -2.53
C CYS A 103 10.91 12.61 -2.78
N GLY A 104 9.96 13.12 -3.55
CA GLY A 104 9.95 14.54 -3.84
C GLY A 104 8.78 15.00 -4.70
N VAL A 105 8.80 16.28 -5.00
CA VAL A 105 7.86 16.95 -5.89
C VAL A 105 8.63 17.48 -7.10
N GLY A 106 8.10 17.21 -8.28
CA GLY A 106 8.60 17.74 -9.55
C GLY A 106 7.62 18.75 -10.12
N GLN A 107 8.11 19.95 -10.43
CA GLN A 107 7.35 20.97 -11.15
C GLN A 107 7.77 20.93 -12.62
N ILE A 108 6.86 20.49 -13.50
CA ILE A 108 7.13 20.29 -14.92
C ILE A 108 6.83 21.57 -15.69
N ASP A 109 7.79 22.00 -16.47
CA ASP A 109 7.66 23.06 -17.47
C ASP A 109 7.51 22.38 -18.85
N GLU A 110 6.32 22.49 -19.43
CA GLU A 110 5.99 21.87 -20.72
C GLU A 110 6.79 22.48 -21.86
N ALA A 111 6.98 23.80 -21.86
CA ALA A 111 7.63 24.51 -22.95
C ALA A 111 9.09 24.12 -23.11
N THR A 112 9.78 23.88 -22.01
CA THR A 112 11.20 23.52 -21.99
C THR A 112 11.46 22.03 -21.80
N ARG A 113 10.42 21.22 -21.54
CA ARG A 113 10.51 19.81 -21.12
C ARG A 113 11.49 19.63 -19.96
N THR A 114 11.42 20.52 -18.98
CA THR A 114 12.25 20.43 -17.77
C THR A 114 11.40 20.22 -16.54
N THR A 115 11.97 19.52 -15.55
CA THR A 115 11.35 19.37 -14.23
C THR A 115 12.26 19.99 -13.17
N SER A 116 11.73 20.94 -12.42
CA SER A 116 12.36 21.41 -11.19
C SER A 116 12.02 20.46 -10.06
N LEU A 117 13.03 19.83 -9.47
CA LEU A 117 12.89 18.82 -8.44
C LEU A 117 13.20 19.41 -7.06
N THR A 118 12.30 19.15 -6.10
CA THR A 118 12.57 19.32 -4.67
C THR A 118 12.41 17.96 -4.02
N THR A 119 13.50 17.37 -3.55
CA THR A 119 13.51 15.99 -3.05
C THR A 119 14.15 15.90 -1.67
N THR A 120 13.70 14.91 -0.90
CA THR A 120 14.36 14.44 0.31
C THR A 120 14.89 13.02 0.07
N THR A 121 16.12 12.76 0.41
CA THR A 121 16.78 11.46 0.28
C THR A 121 17.39 11.04 1.60
N SER A 122 17.52 9.72 1.84
CA SER A 122 18.23 9.17 3.00
C SER A 122 19.65 8.81 2.62
N SER A 123 20.63 9.11 3.48
CA SER A 123 21.96 8.52 3.41
C SER A 123 21.94 7.06 3.87
N GLN A 124 23.01 6.32 3.61
CA GLN A 124 23.19 4.97 4.15
C GLN A 124 23.26 4.96 5.69
N GLN A 125 23.59 6.07 6.31
CA GLN A 125 23.63 6.25 7.77
C GLN A 125 22.30 6.70 8.38
N GLY A 126 21.24 6.81 7.54
CA GLY A 126 19.87 7.15 7.98
C GLY A 126 19.61 8.66 8.11
N GLU A 127 20.58 9.50 7.82
CA GLU A 127 20.39 10.95 7.77
C GLU A 127 19.61 11.35 6.52
N SER A 128 18.73 12.33 6.65
CA SER A 128 17.93 12.85 5.53
C SER A 128 18.50 14.18 5.07
N PHE A 129 18.70 14.33 3.79
CA PHE A 129 19.17 15.58 3.19
C PHE A 129 18.32 15.98 1.98
N ARG A 130 18.31 17.28 1.72
CA ARG A 130 17.54 17.88 0.66
C ARG A 130 18.36 17.98 -0.62
N VAL A 131 17.72 17.70 -1.75
CA VAL A 131 18.29 17.92 -3.08
C VAL A 131 17.32 18.77 -3.90
N ILE A 132 17.82 19.86 -4.46
CA ILE A 132 17.07 20.71 -5.39
C ILE A 132 17.85 20.69 -6.71
N GLY A 133 17.14 20.46 -7.82
CA GLY A 133 17.79 20.39 -9.13
C GLY A 133 16.79 20.58 -10.26
N LYS A 134 17.31 20.68 -11.48
CA LYS A 134 16.53 20.66 -12.71
C LYS A 134 16.98 19.51 -13.60
N VAL A 135 16.02 18.80 -14.16
CA VAL A 135 16.26 17.67 -15.05
C VAL A 135 15.48 17.87 -16.35
N LYS A 136 16.13 17.65 -17.48
CA LYS A 136 15.45 17.56 -18.76
C LYS A 136 14.72 16.23 -18.86
N GLN A 137 13.47 16.27 -19.29
CA GLN A 137 12.64 15.06 -19.51
C GLN A 137 12.87 14.50 -20.92
N THR A 138 14.14 14.23 -21.24
CA THR A 138 14.57 13.65 -22.52
C THR A 138 15.87 12.89 -22.37
N GLY A 139 16.19 12.04 -23.35
CA GLY A 139 17.48 11.37 -23.43
C GLY A 139 17.56 10.02 -22.73
N HIS A 140 16.47 9.63 -22.07
CA HIS A 140 16.32 8.29 -21.51
C HIS A 140 14.84 7.89 -21.50
N PRO A 141 14.48 6.63 -21.84
CA PRO A 141 13.08 6.20 -21.94
C PRO A 141 12.22 6.50 -20.71
N VAL A 142 12.81 6.41 -19.50
CA VAL A 142 12.09 6.77 -18.25
C VAL A 142 11.77 8.27 -18.20
N LEU A 143 12.69 9.14 -18.60
CA LEU A 143 12.48 10.59 -18.59
C LEU A 143 11.42 11.01 -19.62
N ASP A 144 11.51 10.45 -20.84
CA ASP A 144 10.51 10.65 -21.87
C ASP A 144 9.15 10.11 -21.42
N GLY A 145 9.11 8.92 -20.83
CA GLY A 145 7.92 8.30 -20.30
C GLY A 145 7.26 9.09 -19.17
N ILE A 146 8.01 9.70 -18.25
CA ILE A 146 7.47 10.60 -17.21
C ILE A 146 6.74 11.76 -17.87
N PHE A 147 7.36 12.41 -18.85
CA PHE A 147 6.75 13.56 -19.54
C PHE A 147 5.49 13.17 -20.32
N ASP A 148 5.54 12.06 -21.07
CA ASP A 148 4.42 11.61 -21.89
C ASP A 148 3.22 11.19 -21.03
N HIS A 149 3.46 10.48 -19.92
CA HIS A 149 2.41 10.09 -18.97
C HIS A 149 1.84 11.30 -18.22
N TRP A 150 2.69 12.27 -17.87
CA TRP A 150 2.24 13.52 -17.29
C TRP A 150 1.27 14.28 -18.25
N LYS A 151 1.57 14.37 -19.54
CA LYS A 151 0.66 14.96 -20.53
C LYS A 151 -0.68 14.23 -20.64
N LEU A 152 -0.67 12.92 -20.46
CA LEU A 152 -1.87 12.09 -20.49
C LEU A 152 -2.60 12.05 -19.13
N GLN A 153 -2.03 12.67 -18.06
CA GLN A 153 -2.50 12.60 -16.67
C GLN A 153 -2.68 11.16 -16.21
N LYS A 154 -1.70 10.30 -16.53
CA LYS A 154 -1.63 8.87 -16.17
C LYS A 154 -0.46 8.59 -15.25
N GLU A 155 -0.65 7.59 -14.39
CA GLU A 155 0.43 7.06 -13.56
C GLU A 155 1.53 6.39 -14.41
N TYR A 156 2.77 6.42 -13.90
CA TYR A 156 3.92 5.82 -14.56
C TYR A 156 4.78 5.07 -13.54
N HIS A 157 4.97 3.77 -13.76
CA HIS A 157 5.66 2.85 -12.84
C HIS A 157 6.85 2.17 -13.52
N PRO A 158 7.94 2.90 -13.88
CA PRO A 158 9.11 2.32 -14.52
C PRO A 158 9.90 1.45 -13.56
N VAL A 159 10.47 0.36 -14.10
CA VAL A 159 11.41 -0.51 -13.39
C VAL A 159 12.69 -0.56 -14.22
N LEU A 160 13.83 -0.31 -13.58
CA LEU A 160 15.15 -0.35 -14.20
C LEU A 160 16.02 -1.42 -13.53
N HIS A 161 16.85 -2.08 -14.30
CA HIS A 161 17.79 -3.09 -13.81
C HIS A 161 19.19 -2.89 -14.44
N GLY A 162 20.22 -3.25 -13.67
CA GLY A 162 21.61 -3.33 -14.17
C GLY A 162 22.11 -2.05 -14.83
N GLU A 163 22.53 -2.13 -16.08
CA GLU A 163 23.12 -1.02 -16.83
C GLU A 163 22.13 0.12 -17.12
N ASP A 164 20.81 -0.17 -17.20
CA ASP A 164 19.79 0.85 -17.43
C ASP A 164 19.74 1.88 -16.27
N ILE A 165 20.02 1.44 -15.04
CA ILE A 165 20.13 2.34 -13.87
C ILE A 165 21.28 3.32 -14.09
N LYS A 166 22.43 2.86 -14.55
CA LYS A 166 23.59 3.71 -14.82
C LYS A 166 23.30 4.70 -15.96
N ALA A 167 22.69 4.21 -17.05
CA ALA A 167 22.29 5.05 -18.18
C ALA A 167 21.33 6.17 -17.73
N TYR A 168 20.34 5.85 -16.90
CA TYR A 168 19.42 6.82 -16.33
C TYR A 168 20.14 7.91 -15.51
N TYR A 169 21.02 7.53 -14.58
CA TYR A 169 21.74 8.51 -13.77
C TYR A 169 22.79 9.31 -14.54
N ASN A 170 23.37 8.76 -15.62
CA ASN A 170 24.27 9.50 -16.50
C ASN A 170 23.58 10.66 -17.24
N VAL A 171 22.29 10.51 -17.54
CA VAL A 171 21.50 11.58 -18.17
C VAL A 171 21.00 12.61 -17.14
N MET A 172 20.87 12.19 -15.87
CA MET A 172 20.39 13.02 -14.77
C MET A 172 21.48 13.97 -14.20
N ASN A 173 22.76 13.67 -14.42
CA ASN A 173 23.91 14.45 -13.97
C ASN A 173 24.35 15.46 -15.04
#